data_29efa0779ab7714bab8c159a389c1be7
#
_entry.id   29efa0779ab7714bab8c159a389c1be7
#
_cell.length_a   1.000
_cell.length_b   1.000
_cell.length_c   1.000
_cell.angle_alpha   90.00
_cell.angle_beta   90.00
_cell.angle_gamma   90.00
#
_symmetry.space_group_name_H-M   'P 1'
#
loop_
_entity.id
_entity.type
_entity.pdbx_description
1 polymer ?
#
loop_
_entity_poly.entity_id
_entity_poly.type
_entity_poly.pdbx_seq_one_letter_code
_entity_poly.pdbx_strand_id
1 'polypeptide(L)'
;MRIPRRAGIQAAAGAAVRRDATLAPKVDAALKAGLKPIFCIGETLEERNQNIHFDLIKAQLSEGIFHLSAEEFARTVIAYEPVWAIGTGVTATSEQAQEIHAFIRKEIAAKYDQQTADNTTILYGGSCNPKNAAELFAQPDIDGGLIGGASLKSRDFTDIVKAFNS
;
A
#
# COMPACT_ATOMS: atom_id res chain seq x y z
N MET A 1 6.81 3.23 -22.91
CA MET A 1 7.82 3.89 -22.07
C MET A 1 7.12 4.27 -20.76
N ARG A 2 7.29 3.49 -19.67
CA ARG A 2 6.66 3.80 -18.38
C ARG A 2 7.30 5.08 -17.83
N ILE A 3 6.50 6.08 -17.53
CA ILE A 3 6.98 7.26 -16.80
C ILE A 3 7.34 6.77 -15.39
N PRO A 4 8.56 7.02 -14.87
CA PRO A 4 8.90 6.60 -13.52
C PRO A 4 7.95 7.27 -12.52
N ARG A 5 7.18 6.45 -11.81
CA ARG A 5 6.32 6.91 -10.73
C ARG A 5 7.21 7.50 -9.64
N ARG A 6 7.03 8.76 -9.33
CA ARG A 6 7.70 9.40 -8.19
C ARG A 6 6.91 9.07 -6.92
N ALA A 7 7.03 7.84 -6.45
CA ALA A 7 6.61 7.48 -5.12
C ALA A 7 7.75 7.74 -4.13
N GLY A 8 7.39 7.95 -2.90
CA GLY A 8 8.33 8.22 -1.81
C GLY A 8 8.26 7.15 -0.73
N ILE A 9 9.20 7.20 0.19
CA ILE A 9 9.17 6.44 1.43
C ILE A 9 8.56 7.34 2.50
N GLN A 10 7.52 6.87 3.17
CA GLN A 10 6.84 7.60 4.23
C GLN A 10 7.03 6.89 5.56
N ALA A 11 7.19 7.67 6.65
CA ALA A 11 7.19 7.14 7.99
C ALA A 11 5.74 6.97 8.46
N ALA A 12 5.39 5.78 8.97
CA ALA A 12 4.08 5.48 9.51
C ALA A 12 4.09 5.56 11.03
N ALA A 13 3.11 6.25 11.60
CA ALA A 13 2.79 6.16 13.01
C ALA A 13 1.62 5.17 13.17
N GLY A 14 1.93 3.95 13.60
CA GLY A 14 1.04 2.86 14.02
C GLY A 14 -0.41 2.89 13.51
N ALA A 15 -0.67 2.35 12.33
CA ALA A 15 -2.03 2.16 11.84
C ALA A 15 -2.45 0.69 12.03
N ALA A 16 -3.53 0.45 12.78
CA ALA A 16 -4.23 -0.83 12.74
C ALA A 16 -5.08 -0.87 11.47
N VAL A 17 -4.94 -1.92 10.66
CA VAL A 17 -5.86 -2.21 9.56
C VAL A 17 -7.24 -2.43 10.17
N ARG A 18 -8.14 -1.47 10.00
CA ARG A 18 -9.52 -1.56 10.49
C ARG A 18 -10.42 -1.99 9.35
N ARG A 19 -11.08 -3.12 9.52
CA ARG A 19 -12.22 -3.55 8.71
C ARG A 19 -13.46 -2.88 9.26
N ASP A 20 -13.81 -1.75 8.68
CA ASP A 20 -14.85 -0.96 9.29
C ASP A 20 -15.62 -0.22 8.18
N ALA A 21 -16.93 -0.40 8.15
CA ALA A 21 -17.84 0.37 7.31
C ALA A 21 -17.69 1.90 7.51
N THR A 22 -16.91 2.32 8.51
CA THR A 22 -16.59 3.72 8.79
C THR A 22 -15.39 4.25 7.98
N LEU A 23 -14.70 3.44 7.17
CA LEU A 23 -13.54 3.90 6.42
C LEU A 23 -13.89 4.85 5.28
N ALA A 24 -14.94 4.55 4.51
CA ALA A 24 -15.37 5.42 3.42
C ALA A 24 -15.70 6.84 3.90
N PRO A 25 -16.53 7.07 4.95
CA PRO A 25 -16.77 8.41 5.49
C PRO A 25 -15.50 9.12 6.00
N LYS A 26 -14.49 8.38 6.49
CA LYS A 26 -13.23 8.97 6.93
C LYS A 26 -12.38 9.45 5.75
N VAL A 27 -12.35 8.68 4.67
CA VAL A 27 -11.69 9.09 3.41
C VAL A 27 -12.34 10.36 2.87
N ASP A 28 -13.68 10.39 2.81
CA ASP A 28 -14.44 11.56 2.36
C ASP A 28 -14.15 12.80 3.20
N ALA A 29 -14.15 12.65 4.52
CA ALA A 29 -13.84 13.73 5.45
C ALA A 29 -12.41 14.25 5.27
N ALA A 30 -11.42 13.36 5.06
CA ALA A 30 -10.04 13.74 4.82
C ALA A 30 -9.89 14.50 3.50
N LEU A 31 -10.49 14.01 2.42
CA LEU A 31 -10.48 14.68 1.11
C LEU A 31 -11.17 16.04 1.15
N LYS A 32 -12.31 16.14 1.85
CA LYS A 32 -13.04 17.40 2.05
C LYS A 32 -12.21 18.42 2.85
N ALA A 33 -11.39 17.94 3.79
CA ALA A 33 -10.48 18.79 4.56
C ALA A 33 -9.19 19.16 3.79
N GLY A 34 -9.06 18.78 2.52
CA GLY A 34 -7.89 19.05 1.70
C GLY A 34 -6.69 18.15 1.98
N LEU A 35 -6.87 17.08 2.77
CA LEU A 35 -5.81 16.11 3.06
C LEU A 35 -5.64 15.11 1.92
N LYS A 36 -4.47 14.45 1.89
CA LYS A 36 -4.17 13.34 1.01
C LYS A 36 -4.15 12.04 1.85
N PRO A 37 -5.26 11.27 1.91
CA PRO A 37 -5.31 10.08 2.74
C PRO A 37 -4.44 8.96 2.18
N ILE A 38 -3.84 8.17 3.08
CA ILE A 38 -3.24 6.87 2.79
C ILE A 38 -4.27 5.82 3.23
N PHE A 39 -4.82 5.09 2.27
CA PHE A 39 -5.80 4.04 2.51
C PHE A 39 -5.09 2.70 2.67
N CYS A 40 -5.10 2.15 3.89
CA CYS A 40 -4.43 0.91 4.23
C CYS A 40 -5.37 -0.28 4.05
N ILE A 41 -4.92 -1.29 3.34
CA ILE A 41 -5.62 -2.56 3.09
C ILE A 41 -4.67 -3.73 3.28
N GLY A 42 -5.22 -4.87 3.67
CA GLY A 42 -4.42 -6.08 3.87
C GLY A 42 -5.21 -7.21 4.52
N GLU A 43 -4.63 -8.38 4.48
CA GLU A 43 -5.21 -9.62 4.99
C GLU A 43 -4.48 -10.14 6.23
N THR A 44 -5.14 -10.98 7.01
CA THR A 44 -4.56 -11.81 8.07
C THR A 44 -3.91 -13.06 7.49
N LEU A 45 -3.05 -13.72 8.28
CA LEU A 45 -2.43 -14.99 7.87
C LEU A 45 -3.47 -16.09 7.62
N GLU A 46 -4.54 -16.12 8.41
CA GLU A 46 -5.63 -17.07 8.24
C GLU A 46 -6.30 -16.93 6.88
N GLU A 47 -6.63 -15.72 6.49
CA GLU A 47 -7.27 -15.42 5.20
C GLU A 47 -6.36 -15.73 4.02
N ARG A 48 -5.05 -15.47 4.19
CA ARG A 48 -4.07 -15.84 3.18
C ARG A 48 -3.97 -17.37 3.04
N ASN A 49 -3.94 -18.10 4.14
CA ASN A 49 -3.91 -19.57 4.13
C ASN A 49 -5.17 -20.19 3.53
N GLN A 50 -6.32 -19.53 3.67
CA GLN A 50 -7.59 -19.93 3.06
C GLN A 50 -7.70 -19.51 1.58
N ASN A 51 -6.71 -18.83 1.03
CA ASN A 51 -6.70 -18.28 -0.34
C ASN A 51 -7.87 -17.32 -0.65
N ILE A 52 -8.43 -16.63 0.36
CA ILE A 52 -9.50 -15.63 0.19
C ILE A 52 -8.98 -14.19 0.20
N HIS A 53 -7.68 -14.00 0.28
CA HIS A 53 -7.05 -12.68 0.40
C HIS A 53 -7.31 -11.77 -0.81
N PHE A 54 -7.43 -12.30 -2.03
CA PHE A 54 -7.77 -11.50 -3.21
C PHE A 54 -9.20 -10.95 -3.13
N ASP A 55 -10.18 -11.78 -2.78
CA ASP A 55 -11.57 -11.36 -2.63
C ASP A 55 -11.71 -10.34 -1.50
N LEU A 56 -10.95 -10.53 -0.42
CA LEU A 56 -10.89 -9.59 0.69
C LEU A 56 -10.33 -8.22 0.27
N ILE A 57 -9.17 -8.19 -0.41
CA ILE A 57 -8.56 -6.95 -0.91
C ILE A 57 -9.52 -6.23 -1.86
N LYS A 58 -10.18 -6.97 -2.74
CA LYS A 58 -11.21 -6.41 -3.63
C LYS A 58 -12.37 -5.81 -2.88
N ALA A 59 -12.89 -6.49 -1.84
CA ALA A 59 -13.94 -5.97 -0.99
C ALA A 59 -13.51 -4.69 -0.26
N GLN A 60 -12.31 -4.67 0.33
CA GLN A 60 -11.76 -3.50 1.03
C GLN A 60 -11.65 -2.28 0.08
N LEU A 61 -11.21 -2.47 -1.16
CA LEU A 61 -11.17 -1.40 -2.16
C LEU A 61 -12.57 -0.92 -2.52
N SER A 62 -13.49 -1.86 -2.80
CA SER A 62 -14.86 -1.54 -3.23
C SER A 62 -15.65 -0.79 -2.16
N GLU A 63 -15.55 -1.24 -0.92
CA GLU A 63 -16.30 -0.65 0.21
C GLU A 63 -15.65 0.64 0.73
N GLY A 64 -14.31 0.74 0.67
CA GLY A 64 -13.58 1.82 1.29
C GLY A 64 -13.34 3.03 0.41
N ILE A 65 -13.02 2.85 -0.88
CA ILE A 65 -12.57 3.98 -1.72
C ILE A 65 -13.11 3.99 -3.17
N PHE A 66 -13.70 2.90 -3.68
CA PHE A 66 -14.19 2.87 -5.06
C PHE A 66 -15.53 3.60 -5.28
N HIS A 67 -16.08 4.23 -4.24
CA HIS A 67 -17.19 5.17 -4.36
C HIS A 67 -16.71 6.56 -4.85
N LEU A 68 -15.42 6.86 -4.76
CA LEU A 68 -14.83 8.14 -5.17
C LEU A 68 -14.88 8.31 -6.70
N SER A 69 -14.98 9.56 -7.17
CA SER A 69 -14.71 9.91 -8.56
C SER A 69 -13.22 9.68 -8.89
N ALA A 70 -12.87 9.57 -10.17
CA ALA A 70 -11.46 9.41 -10.59
C ALA A 70 -10.59 10.58 -10.12
N GLU A 71 -11.11 11.80 -10.11
CA GLU A 71 -10.41 13.00 -9.65
C GLU A 71 -10.14 12.96 -8.13
N GLU A 72 -11.13 12.56 -7.34
CA GLU A 72 -10.98 12.39 -5.89
C GLU A 72 -10.02 11.23 -5.58
N PHE A 73 -10.15 10.11 -6.28
CA PHE A 73 -9.28 8.95 -6.14
C PHE A 73 -7.81 9.29 -6.42
N ALA A 74 -7.52 10.11 -7.42
CA ALA A 74 -6.15 10.57 -7.75
C ALA A 74 -5.46 11.32 -6.59
N ARG A 75 -6.23 11.76 -5.60
CA ARG A 75 -5.72 12.41 -4.38
C ARG A 75 -5.45 11.44 -3.24
N THR A 76 -5.61 10.14 -3.45
CA THR A 76 -5.37 9.11 -2.45
C THR A 76 -4.05 8.37 -2.71
N VAL A 77 -3.55 7.72 -1.67
CA VAL A 77 -2.45 6.74 -1.74
C VAL A 77 -2.97 5.44 -1.17
N ILE A 78 -2.60 4.31 -1.75
CA ILE A 78 -2.92 3.00 -1.19
C ILE A 78 -1.67 2.45 -0.51
N ALA A 79 -1.84 1.80 0.65
CA ALA A 79 -0.81 1.03 1.29
C ALA A 79 -1.29 -0.42 1.50
N TYR A 80 -0.54 -1.37 0.97
CA TYR A 80 -0.76 -2.78 1.25
C TYR A 80 -0.02 -3.17 2.52
N GLU A 81 -0.77 -3.53 3.54
CA GLU A 81 -0.29 -3.92 4.86
C GLU A 81 -0.68 -5.37 5.17
N PRO A 82 0.15 -6.37 4.80
CA PRO A 82 -0.09 -7.75 5.24
C PRO A 82 -0.04 -7.81 6.77
N VAL A 83 -1.20 -7.97 7.43
CA VAL A 83 -1.35 -7.87 8.89
C VAL A 83 -0.41 -8.84 9.61
N TRP A 84 -0.19 -10.02 9.03
CA TRP A 84 0.69 -11.06 9.54
C TRP A 84 2.19 -10.72 9.46
N ALA A 85 2.55 -9.69 8.69
CA ALA A 85 3.93 -9.22 8.53
C ALA A 85 4.18 -7.85 9.19
N ILE A 86 3.28 -7.37 10.06
CA ILE A 86 3.42 -6.10 10.76
C ILE A 86 3.89 -6.36 12.20
N GLY A 87 5.15 -5.99 12.51
CA GLY A 87 5.68 -6.06 13.87
C GLY A 87 5.86 -7.48 14.44
N THR A 88 5.68 -8.51 13.63
CA THR A 88 5.77 -9.92 14.04
C THR A 88 7.17 -10.52 13.86
N GLY A 89 8.06 -9.82 13.15
CA GLY A 89 9.35 -10.36 12.71
C GLY A 89 9.25 -11.24 11.46
N VAL A 90 8.04 -11.57 10.99
CA VAL A 90 7.81 -12.24 9.71
C VAL A 90 7.72 -11.18 8.62
N THR A 91 8.30 -11.47 7.46
CA THR A 91 8.24 -10.59 6.28
C THR A 91 7.54 -11.33 5.14
N ALA A 92 6.71 -10.62 4.39
CA ALA A 92 6.28 -11.13 3.10
C ALA A 92 7.48 -11.21 2.16
N THR A 93 7.51 -12.20 1.27
CA THR A 93 8.51 -12.19 0.19
C THR A 93 8.20 -11.07 -0.80
N SER A 94 9.19 -10.67 -1.58
CA SER A 94 9.01 -9.65 -2.63
C SER A 94 7.97 -10.08 -3.66
N GLU A 95 7.91 -11.38 -4.00
CA GLU A 95 6.91 -11.94 -4.91
C GLU A 95 5.50 -11.90 -4.32
N GLN A 96 5.36 -12.24 -3.03
CA GLN A 96 4.06 -12.16 -2.35
C GLN A 96 3.54 -10.72 -2.28
N ALA A 97 4.42 -9.77 -2.03
CA ALA A 97 4.08 -8.35 -2.03
C ALA A 97 3.73 -7.89 -3.46
N GLN A 98 4.53 -8.26 -4.46
CA GLN A 98 4.29 -7.93 -5.86
C GLN A 98 2.95 -8.47 -6.37
N GLU A 99 2.60 -9.70 -6.02
CA GLU A 99 1.35 -10.34 -6.43
C GLU A 99 0.13 -9.49 -6.00
N ILE A 100 0.11 -9.04 -4.75
CA ILE A 100 -1.00 -8.21 -4.24
C ILE A 100 -0.95 -6.79 -4.83
N HIS A 101 0.21 -6.19 -4.97
CA HIS A 101 0.35 -4.88 -5.61
C HIS A 101 -0.15 -4.88 -7.05
N ALA A 102 0.22 -5.90 -7.84
CA ALA A 102 -0.28 -6.09 -9.19
C ALA A 102 -1.81 -6.28 -9.23
N PHE A 103 -2.35 -7.07 -8.30
CA PHE A 103 -3.79 -7.27 -8.17
C PHE A 103 -4.52 -5.97 -7.84
N ILE A 104 -4.05 -5.19 -6.85
CA ILE A 104 -4.63 -3.88 -6.51
C ILE A 104 -4.64 -2.98 -7.74
N ARG A 105 -3.54 -2.90 -8.47
CA ARG A 105 -3.42 -2.08 -9.67
C ARG A 105 -4.40 -2.51 -10.76
N LYS A 106 -4.58 -3.81 -10.96
CA LYS A 106 -5.57 -4.37 -11.87
C LYS A 106 -7.01 -4.00 -11.49
N GLU A 107 -7.36 -4.06 -10.20
CA GLU A 107 -8.69 -3.67 -9.72
C GLU A 107 -8.94 -2.17 -9.91
N ILE A 108 -7.93 -1.33 -9.72
CA ILE A 108 -8.03 0.11 -10.00
C ILE A 108 -8.26 0.36 -11.50
N ALA A 109 -7.52 -0.33 -12.38
CA ALA A 109 -7.71 -0.22 -13.82
C ALA A 109 -9.10 -0.66 -14.26
N ALA A 110 -9.64 -1.72 -13.65
CA ALA A 110 -10.98 -2.21 -13.93
C ALA A 110 -12.08 -1.25 -13.45
N LYS A 111 -11.86 -0.54 -12.34
CA LYS A 111 -12.83 0.41 -11.78
C LYS A 111 -12.83 1.75 -12.51
N TYR A 112 -11.68 2.25 -12.86
CA TYR A 112 -11.48 3.56 -13.51
C TYR A 112 -10.94 3.38 -14.93
N ASP A 113 -9.62 3.38 -15.08
CA ASP A 113 -8.90 3.13 -16.32
C ASP A 113 -7.42 2.81 -16.04
N GLN A 114 -6.68 2.42 -17.09
CA GLN A 114 -5.26 2.07 -16.98
C GLN A 114 -4.41 3.29 -16.57
N GLN A 115 -4.74 4.47 -17.06
CA GLN A 115 -4.00 5.69 -16.74
C GLN A 115 -4.12 6.05 -15.25
N THR A 116 -5.32 5.94 -14.69
CA THR A 116 -5.57 6.12 -13.25
C THR A 116 -4.78 5.09 -12.44
N ALA A 117 -4.81 3.82 -12.84
CA ALA A 117 -4.06 2.76 -12.17
C ALA A 117 -2.56 3.02 -12.22
N ASP A 118 -2.03 3.45 -13.36
CA ASP A 118 -0.60 3.73 -13.54
C ASP A 118 -0.14 4.95 -12.74
N ASN A 119 -1.00 5.92 -12.50
CA ASN A 119 -0.70 7.11 -11.73
C ASN A 119 -0.94 6.94 -10.22
N THR A 120 -1.60 5.85 -9.79
CA THR A 120 -1.85 5.60 -8.38
C THR A 120 -0.58 5.12 -7.69
N THR A 121 -0.24 5.75 -6.57
CA THR A 121 0.84 5.29 -5.69
C THR A 121 0.33 4.16 -4.80
N ILE A 122 1.00 2.99 -4.87
CA ILE A 122 0.73 1.82 -4.02
C ILE A 122 1.99 1.50 -3.24
N LEU A 123 1.94 1.73 -1.91
CA LEU A 123 3.05 1.52 -1.00
C LEU A 123 2.99 0.13 -0.36
N TYR A 124 4.15 -0.48 -0.14
CA TYR A 124 4.26 -1.65 0.73
C TYR A 124 4.37 -1.20 2.20
N GLY A 125 3.45 -1.64 3.04
CA GLY A 125 3.36 -1.28 4.46
C GLY A 125 3.65 -2.43 5.43
N GLY A 126 4.07 -3.60 4.94
CA GLY A 126 4.58 -4.68 5.78
C GLY A 126 5.97 -4.40 6.34
N SER A 127 6.58 -5.40 6.96
CA SER A 127 7.92 -5.27 7.55
C SER A 127 8.97 -5.00 6.46
N CYS A 128 9.48 -3.77 6.44
CA CYS A 128 10.54 -3.32 5.55
C CYS A 128 11.74 -2.85 6.38
N ASN A 129 12.92 -3.29 5.99
CA ASN A 129 14.19 -3.00 6.65
C ASN A 129 15.33 -2.89 5.60
N PRO A 130 16.54 -2.44 5.96
CA PRO A 130 17.64 -2.28 5.00
C PRO A 130 18.02 -3.52 4.21
N LYS A 131 17.69 -4.74 4.70
CA LYS A 131 18.09 -5.99 4.05
C LYS A 131 17.13 -6.40 2.93
N ASN A 132 15.82 -6.07 3.05
CA ASN A 132 14.80 -6.46 2.07
C ASN A 132 14.29 -5.30 1.22
N ALA A 133 14.64 -4.06 1.56
CA ALA A 133 14.12 -2.87 0.88
C ALA A 133 14.45 -2.86 -0.63
N ALA A 134 15.69 -3.17 -1.02
CA ALA A 134 16.11 -3.16 -2.42
C ALA A 134 15.31 -4.16 -3.27
N GLU A 135 15.09 -5.37 -2.75
CA GLU A 135 14.34 -6.42 -3.44
C GLU A 135 12.84 -6.08 -3.56
N LEU A 136 12.25 -5.51 -2.50
CA LEU A 136 10.86 -5.04 -2.52
C LEU A 136 10.67 -3.90 -3.53
N PHE A 137 11.55 -2.90 -3.52
CA PHE A 137 11.40 -1.72 -4.38
C PHE A 137 11.81 -1.96 -5.84
N ALA A 138 12.49 -3.08 -6.13
CA ALA A 138 12.75 -3.52 -7.50
C ALA A 138 11.50 -4.10 -8.18
N GLN A 139 10.45 -4.41 -7.43
CA GLN A 139 9.21 -4.98 -7.98
C GLN A 139 8.43 -3.95 -8.80
N PRO A 140 7.84 -4.36 -9.95
CA PRO A 140 7.26 -3.42 -10.92
C PRO A 140 6.02 -2.67 -10.44
N ASP A 141 5.29 -3.19 -9.45
CA ASP A 141 4.05 -2.58 -8.96
C ASP A 141 4.17 -2.01 -7.54
N ILE A 142 5.34 -2.12 -6.91
CA ILE A 142 5.63 -1.52 -5.60
C ILE A 142 6.23 -0.12 -5.83
N ASP A 143 5.44 0.92 -5.55
CA ASP A 143 5.85 2.31 -5.81
C ASP A 143 6.64 2.94 -4.64
N GLY A 144 6.86 2.21 -3.55
CA GLY A 144 7.60 2.67 -2.38
C GLY A 144 7.16 1.97 -1.10
N GLY A 145 7.53 2.52 0.05
CA GLY A 145 7.26 1.93 1.36
C GLY A 145 6.59 2.87 2.35
N LEU A 146 5.69 2.33 3.17
CA LEU A 146 5.16 2.95 4.37
C LEU A 146 5.89 2.34 5.57
N ILE A 147 6.90 3.06 6.09
CA ILE A 147 7.88 2.51 7.00
C ILE A 147 7.50 2.79 8.47
N GLY A 148 7.26 1.73 9.24
CA GLY A 148 6.96 1.79 10.67
C GLY A 148 8.22 1.81 11.53
N GLY A 149 8.48 0.72 12.28
CA GLY A 149 9.54 0.64 13.28
C GLY A 149 10.96 1.00 12.80
N ALA A 150 11.31 0.67 11.56
CA ALA A 150 12.61 1.03 11.01
C ALA A 150 12.80 2.54 10.82
N SER A 151 11.72 3.33 10.72
CA SER A 151 11.80 4.80 10.64
C SER A 151 12.24 5.46 11.94
N LEU A 152 12.16 4.74 13.07
CA LEU A 152 12.61 5.23 14.38
C LEU A 152 14.14 5.21 14.53
N LYS A 153 14.86 4.55 13.62
CA LYS A 153 16.30 4.49 13.56
C LYS A 153 16.80 5.21 12.33
N SER A 154 17.44 6.35 12.49
CA SER A 154 17.86 7.22 11.39
C SER A 154 18.72 6.50 10.36
N ARG A 155 19.63 5.62 10.79
CA ARG A 155 20.49 4.84 9.90
C ARG A 155 19.67 3.87 9.06
N ASP A 156 18.82 3.05 9.70
CA ASP A 156 18.00 2.05 9.01
C ASP A 156 17.07 2.75 7.99
N PHE A 157 16.45 3.85 8.38
CA PHE A 157 15.59 4.62 7.49
C PHE A 157 16.37 5.21 6.30
N THR A 158 17.56 5.76 6.55
CA THR A 158 18.43 6.27 5.48
C THR A 158 18.83 5.18 4.50
N ASP A 159 19.17 3.99 4.98
CA ASP A 159 19.56 2.87 4.13
C ASP A 159 18.38 2.34 3.30
N ILE A 160 17.15 2.35 3.84
CA ILE A 160 15.92 2.05 3.09
C ILE A 160 15.69 3.08 1.98
N VAL A 161 15.87 4.39 2.27
CA VAL A 161 15.74 5.46 1.27
C VAL A 161 16.75 5.30 0.15
N LYS A 162 18.00 4.94 0.47
CA LYS A 162 19.05 4.68 -0.54
C LYS A 162 18.70 3.49 -1.42
N ALA A 163 18.16 2.41 -0.82
CA ALA A 163 17.75 1.22 -1.56
C ALA A 163 16.61 1.50 -2.56
N PHE A 164 15.77 2.52 -2.33
CA PHE A 164 14.73 2.95 -3.25
C PHE A 164 15.28 3.70 -4.47
N ASN A 165 16.43 4.33 -4.35
CA ASN A 165 17.06 5.15 -5.40
C ASN A 165 18.21 4.44 -6.13
N SER A 166 18.44 3.15 -5.83
CA SER A 166 19.54 2.34 -6.41
C SER A 166 19.02 1.45 -7.61
#